data_00669a5e014d4f7732f8399e577baf83
#
_entry.id   00669a5e014d4f7732f8399e577baf83
#
_cell.length_a   1.000
_cell.length_b   1.000
_cell.length_c   1.000
_cell.angle_alpha   90.00
_cell.angle_beta   90.00
_cell.angle_gamma   90.00
#
_symmetry.space_group_name_H-M   'P 1'
#
loop_
_entity.id
_entity.type
_entity.pdbx_description
1 polymer ?
#
loop_
_entity_poly.entity_id
_entity_poly.type
_entity_poly.pdbx_seq_one_letter_code
_entity_poly.pdbx_strand_id
1 'polypeptide(L)'
;EVMFLKKKHVAPKATYREVWSKGDIATKLSFFIMGSNALANKQWVKGLALLISEIVFIVWFIFSGISTLGILATLGPIKSKKVVYDAAQGVYITKQPSNSVLILLFGVLAIILCIAMIYLYIVNLRSTRHNYILKRDGEHIPTNVQELKSLLDTRLHATLMVIPLLGILFFTVLPTVFMISMAFTNYDRQHPIAFSWTGFQAFGNVLSGDLAGTFFPVLGWTLIWAVAATATTFFFGVLLAMLIESKGIKYKAFWRTVFVIIWAVPQFVSLLMMAQFLDYQG
;
A
#
# COMPACT_ATOMS: atom_id res chain seq x y z
N GLU A 1 -47.95 22.27 23.68
CA GLU A 1 -46.62 22.61 24.22
C GLU A 1 -45.58 22.36 23.14
N VAL A 2 -45.22 23.41 22.40
CA VAL A 2 -44.23 23.32 21.29
C VAL A 2 -42.84 23.35 21.90
N MET A 3 -42.24 22.20 21.98
CA MET A 3 -40.87 22.02 22.46
C MET A 3 -39.90 22.63 21.43
N PHE A 4 -39.46 23.86 21.70
CA PHE A 4 -38.41 24.55 20.93
C PHE A 4 -37.12 23.71 20.96
N LEU A 5 -36.84 22.94 19.90
CA LEU A 5 -35.55 22.33 19.65
C LEU A 5 -34.51 23.45 19.50
N LYS A 6 -33.79 23.74 20.58
CA LYS A 6 -32.67 24.66 20.62
C LYS A 6 -31.65 24.18 19.56
N LYS A 7 -31.62 24.82 18.41
CA LYS A 7 -30.60 24.60 17.39
C LYS A 7 -29.25 24.73 18.09
N LYS A 8 -28.57 23.61 18.33
CA LYS A 8 -27.19 23.59 18.86
C LYS A 8 -26.34 24.41 17.87
N HIS A 9 -25.89 25.59 18.27
CA HIS A 9 -24.93 26.37 17.49
C HIS A 9 -23.71 25.48 17.31
N VAL A 10 -23.53 24.92 16.11
CA VAL A 10 -22.33 24.18 15.75
C VAL A 10 -21.22 25.23 15.68
N ALA A 11 -20.43 25.32 16.74
CA ALA A 11 -19.28 26.21 16.77
C ALA A 11 -18.35 25.87 15.58
N PRO A 12 -17.76 26.87 14.91
CA PRO A 12 -16.90 26.64 13.76
C PRO A 12 -15.78 25.67 14.12
N LYS A 13 -15.48 24.75 13.20
CA LYS A 13 -14.40 23.76 13.40
C LYS A 13 -13.11 24.48 13.71
N ALA A 14 -12.50 24.24 14.88
CA ALA A 14 -11.24 24.85 15.27
C ALA A 14 -10.14 24.60 14.22
N THR A 15 -9.41 25.61 13.85
CA THR A 15 -8.26 25.49 12.94
C THR A 15 -7.04 24.93 13.70
N TYR A 16 -6.14 24.22 13.05
CA TYR A 16 -4.88 23.72 13.69
C TYR A 16 -4.05 24.85 14.33
N ARG A 17 -4.08 26.05 13.75
CA ARG A 17 -3.44 27.25 14.32
C ARG A 17 -4.08 27.66 15.64
N GLU A 18 -5.40 27.55 15.76
CA GLU A 18 -6.12 27.83 17.01
C GLU A 18 -5.81 26.76 18.06
N VAL A 19 -5.77 25.49 17.68
CA VAL A 19 -5.42 24.35 18.56
C VAL A 19 -4.01 24.54 19.12
N TRP A 20 -3.06 25.00 18.29
CA TRP A 20 -1.69 25.30 18.71
C TRP A 20 -1.61 26.51 19.67
N SER A 21 -2.30 27.61 19.34
CA SER A 21 -2.18 28.86 20.13
C SER A 21 -2.92 28.78 21.47
N LYS A 22 -4.12 28.22 21.50
CA LYS A 22 -5.01 28.19 22.67
C LYS A 22 -5.04 26.84 23.39
N GLY A 23 -4.41 25.79 22.83
CA GLY A 23 -4.36 24.47 23.44
C GLY A 23 -3.52 24.45 24.71
N ASP A 24 -3.79 23.50 25.60
CA ASP A 24 -2.97 23.22 26.77
C ASP A 24 -1.61 22.63 26.38
N ILE A 25 -0.72 22.50 27.37
CA ILE A 25 0.67 22.00 27.16
C ILE A 25 0.66 20.63 26.47
N ALA A 26 -0.22 19.71 26.88
CA ALA A 26 -0.30 18.39 26.29
C ALA A 26 -0.79 18.43 24.82
N THR A 27 -1.69 19.34 24.49
CA THR A 27 -2.14 19.60 23.13
C THR A 27 -1.00 20.12 22.24
N LYS A 28 -0.20 21.06 22.74
CA LYS A 28 0.97 21.58 22.02
C LYS A 28 2.06 20.53 21.85
N LEU A 29 2.34 19.76 22.91
CA LEU A 29 3.31 18.66 22.84
C LEU A 29 2.92 17.59 21.81
N SER A 30 1.63 17.37 21.57
CA SER A 30 1.16 16.38 20.58
C SER A 30 1.51 16.72 19.13
N PHE A 31 1.95 17.92 18.83
CA PHE A 31 2.50 18.29 17.53
C PHE A 31 3.94 17.77 17.32
N PHE A 32 4.67 17.47 18.39
CA PHE A 32 6.04 16.97 18.34
C PHE A 32 6.16 15.54 18.85
N ILE A 33 5.40 15.19 19.90
CA ILE A 33 5.39 13.88 20.53
C ILE A 33 4.01 13.29 20.37
N MET A 34 3.86 12.34 19.45
CA MET A 34 2.58 11.71 19.14
C MET A 34 1.97 11.06 20.38
N GLY A 35 0.64 11.15 20.50
CA GLY A 35 -0.09 10.54 21.61
C GLY A 35 -0.09 11.32 22.92
N SER A 36 0.72 12.37 23.12
CA SER A 36 0.78 13.13 24.38
C SER A 36 -0.57 13.72 24.79
N ASN A 37 -1.36 14.26 23.84
CA ASN A 37 -2.72 14.74 24.13
C ASN A 37 -3.67 13.58 24.52
N ALA A 38 -3.56 12.42 23.88
CA ALA A 38 -4.36 11.26 24.21
C ALA A 38 -4.03 10.74 25.62
N LEU A 39 -2.75 10.68 25.98
CA LEU A 39 -2.30 10.27 27.32
C LEU A 39 -2.79 11.23 28.41
N ALA A 40 -2.70 12.54 28.19
CA ALA A 40 -3.20 13.54 29.12
C ALA A 40 -4.73 13.46 29.33
N ASN A 41 -5.47 13.02 28.32
CA ASN A 41 -6.92 12.78 28.39
C ASN A 41 -7.30 11.36 28.80
N LYS A 42 -6.37 10.60 29.44
CA LYS A 42 -6.58 9.22 29.90
C LYS A 42 -6.95 8.20 28.83
N GLN A 43 -6.62 8.48 27.57
CA GLN A 43 -6.74 7.57 26.44
C GLN A 43 -5.42 6.77 26.27
N TRP A 44 -5.10 5.95 27.27
CA TRP A 44 -3.78 5.28 27.40
C TRP A 44 -3.44 4.39 26.20
N VAL A 45 -4.39 3.55 25.75
CA VAL A 45 -4.14 2.60 24.64
C VAL A 45 -3.76 3.34 23.37
N LYS A 46 -4.55 4.33 23.00
CA LYS A 46 -4.31 5.14 21.80
C LYS A 46 -3.03 5.98 21.92
N GLY A 47 -2.85 6.62 23.07
CA GLY A 47 -1.69 7.45 23.34
C GLY A 47 -0.38 6.66 23.32
N LEU A 48 -0.34 5.50 23.99
CA LEU A 48 0.82 4.62 23.98
C LEU A 48 1.09 4.01 22.60
N ALA A 49 0.06 3.59 21.87
CA ALA A 49 0.21 3.06 20.51
C ALA A 49 0.86 4.08 19.59
N LEU A 50 0.41 5.35 19.62
CA LEU A 50 0.99 6.42 18.82
C LEU A 50 2.42 6.77 19.25
N LEU A 51 2.68 6.84 20.54
CA LEU A 51 4.01 7.13 21.09
C LEU A 51 5.02 6.03 20.77
N ILE A 52 4.63 4.77 20.95
CA ILE A 52 5.50 3.62 20.65
C ILE A 52 5.79 3.56 19.15
N SER A 53 4.77 3.77 18.30
CA SER A 53 4.98 3.78 16.84
C SER A 53 5.95 4.89 16.41
N GLU A 54 5.90 6.07 17.04
CA GLU A 54 6.84 7.16 16.78
C GLU A 54 8.26 6.81 17.21
N ILE A 55 8.44 6.30 18.45
CA ILE A 55 9.76 5.92 18.97
C ILE A 55 10.38 4.83 18.10
N VAL A 56 9.62 3.76 17.81
CA VAL A 56 10.09 2.65 16.96
C VAL A 56 10.49 3.16 15.58
N PHE A 57 9.67 4.05 14.98
CA PHE A 57 10.00 4.63 13.68
C PHE A 57 11.26 5.48 13.73
N ILE A 58 11.41 6.37 14.73
CA ILE A 58 12.60 7.24 14.86
C ILE A 58 13.86 6.38 15.03
N VAL A 59 13.82 5.40 15.93
CA VAL A 59 14.95 4.48 16.14
C VAL A 59 15.31 3.76 14.84
N TRP A 60 14.33 3.15 14.18
CA TRP A 60 14.55 2.49 12.89
C TRP A 60 15.09 3.47 11.83
N PHE A 61 14.53 4.69 11.75
CA PHE A 61 14.91 5.68 10.74
C PHE A 61 16.36 6.14 10.91
N ILE A 62 16.80 6.37 12.15
CA ILE A 62 18.18 6.79 12.46
C ILE A 62 19.16 5.65 12.15
N PHE A 63 18.88 4.42 12.61
CA PHE A 63 19.82 3.31 12.47
C PHE A 63 19.83 2.67 11.08
N SER A 64 18.71 2.67 10.36
CA SER A 64 18.57 1.97 9.07
C SER A 64 17.97 2.85 7.98
N GLY A 65 16.95 3.62 8.28
CA GLY A 65 16.14 4.35 7.29
C GLY A 65 16.96 5.33 6.46
N ILE A 66 17.77 6.15 7.11
CA ILE A 66 18.63 7.15 6.43
C ILE A 66 19.61 6.45 5.48
N SER A 67 20.29 5.40 5.94
CA SER A 67 21.22 4.64 5.13
C SER A 67 20.54 3.94 3.96
N THR A 68 19.38 3.30 4.20
CA THR A 68 18.59 2.62 3.17
C THR A 68 18.11 3.58 2.09
N LEU A 69 17.58 4.74 2.46
CA LEU A 69 17.14 5.76 1.51
C LEU A 69 18.33 6.39 0.75
N GLY A 70 19.45 6.60 1.44
CA GLY A 70 20.68 7.10 0.80
C GLY A 70 21.23 6.15 -0.25
N ILE A 71 21.30 4.86 0.05
CA ILE A 71 21.77 3.84 -0.90
C ILE A 71 20.78 3.62 -2.03
N LEU A 72 19.48 3.81 -1.80
CA LEU A 72 18.43 3.70 -2.83
C LEU A 72 18.69 4.65 -4.01
N ALA A 73 19.18 5.86 -3.73
CA ALA A 73 19.48 6.85 -4.77
C ALA A 73 20.49 6.35 -5.82
N THR A 74 21.42 5.48 -5.42
CA THR A 74 22.49 4.94 -6.29
C THR A 74 22.26 3.47 -6.68
N LEU A 75 21.33 2.79 -6.02
CA LEU A 75 21.14 1.32 -6.11
C LEU A 75 22.39 0.53 -5.77
N GLY A 76 23.25 1.09 -4.90
CA GLY A 76 24.52 0.52 -4.45
C GLY A 76 25.74 1.01 -5.25
N PRO A 77 26.86 1.21 -4.56
CA PRO A 77 28.06 1.84 -5.14
C PRO A 77 28.89 0.88 -6.04
N ILE A 78 28.77 -0.44 -5.85
CA ILE A 78 29.58 -1.43 -6.56
C ILE A 78 28.72 -2.11 -7.62
N LYS A 79 28.99 -1.80 -8.90
CA LYS A 79 28.22 -2.35 -10.05
C LYS A 79 28.85 -3.59 -10.69
N SER A 80 30.14 -3.81 -10.47
CA SER A 80 30.87 -4.97 -11.00
C SER A 80 31.83 -5.52 -9.95
N LYS A 81 32.25 -6.77 -10.12
CA LYS A 81 33.31 -7.35 -9.29
C LYS A 81 34.57 -6.50 -9.39
N LYS A 82 35.11 -6.06 -8.26
CA LYS A 82 36.37 -5.31 -8.19
C LYS A 82 37.35 -6.04 -7.28
N VAL A 83 38.56 -6.25 -7.78
CA VAL A 83 39.65 -6.73 -6.97
C VAL A 83 40.34 -5.50 -6.37
N VAL A 84 40.38 -5.41 -5.06
CA VAL A 84 40.98 -4.31 -4.32
C VAL A 84 42.08 -4.89 -3.41
N TYR A 85 43.25 -4.28 -3.43
CA TYR A 85 44.32 -4.65 -2.51
C TYR A 85 44.02 -4.10 -1.11
N ASP A 86 43.89 -4.99 -0.13
CA ASP A 86 43.72 -4.61 1.27
C ASP A 86 45.08 -4.48 1.93
N ALA A 87 45.55 -3.26 2.10
CA ALA A 87 46.86 -2.96 2.70
C ALA A 87 46.96 -3.41 4.18
N ALA A 88 45.82 -3.57 4.89
CA ALA A 88 45.85 -4.03 6.27
C ALA A 88 46.09 -5.54 6.39
N GLN A 89 45.64 -6.31 5.40
CA GLN A 89 45.81 -7.78 5.38
C GLN A 89 46.87 -8.26 4.35
N GLY A 90 47.40 -7.36 3.54
CA GLY A 90 48.37 -7.68 2.51
C GLY A 90 47.87 -8.61 1.39
N VAL A 91 46.54 -8.68 1.19
CA VAL A 91 45.93 -9.60 0.22
C VAL A 91 44.98 -8.87 -0.73
N TYR A 92 44.78 -9.45 -1.91
CA TYR A 92 43.76 -8.96 -2.85
C TYR A 92 42.40 -9.52 -2.48
N ILE A 93 41.44 -8.63 -2.17
CA ILE A 93 40.05 -8.97 -1.81
C ILE A 93 39.15 -8.69 -3.01
N THR A 94 38.32 -9.66 -3.38
CA THR A 94 37.29 -9.48 -4.40
C THR A 94 36.03 -8.93 -3.78
N LYS A 95 35.73 -7.65 -4.01
CA LYS A 95 34.43 -7.05 -3.61
C LYS A 95 33.35 -7.45 -4.59
N GLN A 96 32.30 -8.08 -4.07
CA GLN A 96 31.13 -8.47 -4.84
C GLN A 96 30.27 -7.25 -5.23
N PRO A 97 29.51 -7.30 -6.33
CA PRO A 97 28.58 -6.26 -6.71
C PRO A 97 27.51 -6.05 -5.63
N SER A 98 27.06 -4.81 -5.50
CA SER A 98 25.92 -4.49 -4.62
C SER A 98 24.65 -5.17 -5.13
N ASN A 99 23.86 -5.76 -4.22
CA ASN A 99 22.58 -6.33 -4.61
C ASN A 99 21.51 -5.22 -4.76
N SER A 100 21.42 -4.66 -5.98
CA SER A 100 20.48 -3.58 -6.30
C SER A 100 19.02 -4.00 -6.17
N VAL A 101 18.70 -5.31 -6.31
CA VAL A 101 17.35 -5.85 -6.12
C VAL A 101 16.90 -5.67 -4.67
N LEU A 102 17.73 -6.09 -3.71
CA LEU A 102 17.42 -5.94 -2.29
C LEU A 102 17.42 -4.47 -1.86
N ILE A 103 18.37 -3.68 -2.40
CA ILE A 103 18.40 -2.23 -2.11
C ILE A 103 17.13 -1.56 -2.59
N LEU A 104 16.65 -1.88 -3.79
CA LEU A 104 15.39 -1.35 -4.31
C LEU A 104 14.19 -1.81 -3.47
N LEU A 105 14.12 -3.10 -3.13
CA LEU A 105 13.03 -3.65 -2.33
C LEU A 105 12.94 -2.99 -0.95
N PHE A 106 14.07 -2.94 -0.21
CA PHE A 106 14.10 -2.30 1.10
C PHE A 106 13.93 -0.78 1.01
N GLY A 107 14.40 -0.15 -0.07
CA GLY A 107 14.19 1.27 -0.33
C GLY A 107 12.70 1.61 -0.54
N VAL A 108 11.99 0.81 -1.35
CA VAL A 108 10.54 0.96 -1.56
C VAL A 108 9.79 0.72 -0.24
N LEU A 109 10.16 -0.31 0.52
CA LEU A 109 9.60 -0.56 1.85
C LEU A 109 9.83 0.63 2.79
N ALA A 110 11.03 1.19 2.80
CA ALA A 110 11.36 2.37 3.61
C ALA A 110 10.48 3.59 3.25
N ILE A 111 10.24 3.84 1.96
CA ILE A 111 9.33 4.89 1.51
C ILE A 111 7.90 4.64 1.99
N ILE A 112 7.41 3.40 1.88
CA ILE A 112 6.07 3.03 2.35
C ILE A 112 5.96 3.25 3.87
N LEU A 113 6.98 2.88 4.66
CA LEU A 113 7.01 3.12 6.10
C LEU A 113 7.01 4.63 6.43
N CYS A 114 7.74 5.44 5.68
CA CYS A 114 7.70 6.90 5.84
C CYS A 114 6.30 7.46 5.56
N ILE A 115 5.64 7.00 4.49
CA ILE A 115 4.27 7.42 4.15
C ILE A 115 3.29 6.98 5.23
N ALA A 116 3.42 5.74 5.74
CA ALA A 116 2.59 5.23 6.83
C ALA A 116 2.77 6.07 8.11
N MET A 117 4.00 6.48 8.42
CA MET A 117 4.28 7.34 9.57
C MET A 117 3.68 8.75 9.41
N ILE A 118 3.77 9.34 8.22
CA ILE A 118 3.10 10.61 7.92
C ILE A 118 1.57 10.48 8.11
N TYR A 119 0.99 9.37 7.66
CA TYR A 119 -0.42 9.09 7.87
C TYR A 119 -0.78 9.00 9.36
N LEU A 120 -0.01 8.26 10.16
CA LEU A 120 -0.20 8.17 11.62
C LEU A 120 -0.07 9.54 12.29
N TYR A 121 0.87 10.37 11.85
CA TYR A 121 1.01 11.73 12.34
C TYR A 121 -0.23 12.58 12.04
N ILE A 122 -0.78 12.48 10.83
CA ILE A 122 -2.05 13.15 10.46
C ILE A 122 -3.21 12.66 11.33
N VAL A 123 -3.28 11.35 11.61
CA VAL A 123 -4.29 10.77 12.51
C VAL A 123 -4.14 11.31 13.93
N ASN A 124 -2.89 11.41 14.43
CA ASN A 124 -2.61 12.02 15.73
C ASN A 124 -3.09 13.48 15.78
N LEU A 125 -2.77 14.30 14.78
CA LEU A 125 -3.20 15.70 14.72
C LEU A 125 -4.73 15.84 14.66
N ARG A 126 -5.40 15.01 13.88
CA ARG A 126 -6.87 14.98 13.81
C ARG A 126 -7.49 14.62 15.17
N SER A 127 -6.92 13.63 15.85
CA SER A 127 -7.34 13.22 17.19
C SER A 127 -7.14 14.33 18.21
N THR A 128 -5.97 14.97 18.20
CA THR A 128 -5.63 16.09 19.09
C THR A 128 -6.61 17.27 18.90
N ARG A 129 -6.89 17.62 17.64
CA ARG A 129 -7.87 18.64 17.30
C ARG A 129 -9.29 18.27 17.77
N HIS A 130 -9.69 17.02 17.63
CA HIS A 130 -10.99 16.54 18.08
C HIS A 130 -11.13 16.65 19.60
N ASN A 131 -10.14 16.18 20.35
CA ASN A 131 -10.11 16.30 21.81
C ASN A 131 -10.13 17.76 22.29
N TYR A 132 -9.41 18.64 21.58
CA TYR A 132 -9.41 20.08 21.85
C TYR A 132 -10.82 20.69 21.69
N ILE A 133 -11.52 20.34 20.60
CA ILE A 133 -12.88 20.82 20.34
C ILE A 133 -13.84 20.35 21.44
N LEU A 134 -13.81 19.05 21.79
CA LEU A 134 -14.64 18.52 22.88
C LEU A 134 -14.38 19.25 24.20
N LYS A 135 -13.11 19.49 24.53
CA LYS A 135 -12.71 20.22 25.75
C LYS A 135 -13.16 21.67 25.74
N ARG A 136 -13.03 22.37 24.60
CA ARG A 136 -13.47 23.75 24.41
C ARG A 136 -15.00 23.88 24.57
N ASP A 137 -15.74 22.93 24.02
CA ASP A 137 -17.19 22.95 23.98
C ASP A 137 -17.82 22.35 25.26
N GLY A 138 -16.98 21.94 26.25
CA GLY A 138 -17.42 21.34 27.51
C GLY A 138 -18.01 19.93 27.36
N GLU A 139 -17.75 19.27 26.24
CA GLU A 139 -18.20 17.91 25.99
C GLU A 139 -17.25 16.87 26.61
N HIS A 140 -17.80 15.69 26.94
CA HIS A 140 -17.02 14.61 27.52
C HIS A 140 -16.04 14.01 26.51
N ILE A 141 -14.75 13.94 26.88
CA ILE A 141 -13.73 13.25 26.09
C ILE A 141 -13.86 11.74 26.33
N PRO A 142 -13.96 10.90 25.27
CA PRO A 142 -14.10 9.46 25.42
C PRO A 142 -12.95 8.85 26.23
N THR A 143 -13.28 7.99 27.20
CA THR A 143 -12.30 7.22 27.95
C THR A 143 -11.76 6.04 27.14
N ASN A 144 -10.66 5.38 27.59
CA ASN A 144 -10.10 4.19 26.95
C ASN A 144 -11.14 3.11 26.65
N VAL A 145 -12.03 2.83 27.62
CA VAL A 145 -13.06 1.80 27.48
C VAL A 145 -14.07 2.17 26.42
N GLN A 146 -14.44 3.45 26.35
CA GLN A 146 -15.37 3.96 25.33
C GLN A 146 -14.72 3.97 23.93
N GLU A 147 -13.45 4.35 23.82
CA GLU A 147 -12.68 4.27 22.56
C GLU A 147 -12.57 2.80 22.09
N LEU A 148 -12.19 1.87 22.99
CA LEU A 148 -12.07 0.46 22.65
C LEU A 148 -13.44 -0.15 22.24
N LYS A 149 -14.49 0.15 22.98
CA LYS A 149 -15.86 -0.26 22.61
C LYS A 149 -16.25 0.32 21.24
N SER A 150 -15.89 1.57 20.95
CA SER A 150 -16.19 2.18 19.64
C SER A 150 -15.50 1.47 18.49
N LEU A 151 -14.32 0.89 18.68
CA LEU A 151 -13.61 0.09 17.67
C LEU A 151 -14.32 -1.25 17.40
N LEU A 152 -14.99 -1.81 18.41
CA LEU A 152 -15.71 -3.09 18.31
C LEU A 152 -17.21 -2.93 17.97
N ASP A 153 -17.73 -1.70 17.99
CA ASP A 153 -19.13 -1.39 17.71
C ASP A 153 -19.23 -0.36 16.57
N THR A 154 -19.19 0.92 16.88
CA THR A 154 -19.45 2.02 15.94
C THR A 154 -18.43 2.08 14.79
N ARG A 155 -17.16 1.68 15.05
CA ARG A 155 -16.06 1.66 14.09
C ARG A 155 -15.61 0.24 13.69
N LEU A 156 -16.44 -0.76 13.95
CA LEU A 156 -16.11 -2.17 13.65
C LEU A 156 -15.70 -2.37 12.21
N HIS A 157 -16.38 -1.72 11.26
CA HIS A 157 -16.04 -1.77 9.84
C HIS A 157 -14.59 -1.32 9.57
N ALA A 158 -14.13 -0.26 10.22
CA ALA A 158 -12.75 0.23 10.06
C ALA A 158 -11.74 -0.73 10.68
N THR A 159 -12.06 -1.29 11.85
CA THR A 159 -11.21 -2.25 12.56
C THR A 159 -11.04 -3.54 11.76
N LEU A 160 -12.13 -4.09 11.21
CA LEU A 160 -12.09 -5.29 10.37
C LEU A 160 -11.35 -5.07 9.04
N MET A 161 -11.37 -3.84 8.50
CA MET A 161 -10.66 -3.51 7.26
C MET A 161 -9.14 -3.41 7.42
N VAL A 162 -8.61 -3.31 8.64
CA VAL A 162 -7.15 -3.20 8.87
C VAL A 162 -6.41 -4.41 8.31
N ILE A 163 -6.88 -5.63 8.58
CA ILE A 163 -6.21 -6.86 8.13
C ILE A 163 -6.20 -6.98 6.60
N PRO A 164 -7.34 -6.86 5.88
CA PRO A 164 -7.32 -6.83 4.42
C PRO A 164 -6.46 -5.72 3.82
N LEU A 165 -6.48 -4.50 4.40
CA LEU A 165 -5.67 -3.39 3.92
C LEU A 165 -4.17 -3.65 4.09
N LEU A 166 -3.74 -4.23 5.21
CA LEU A 166 -2.35 -4.67 5.40
C LEU A 166 -1.98 -5.76 4.37
N GLY A 167 -2.88 -6.73 4.14
CA GLY A 167 -2.68 -7.73 3.09
C GLY A 167 -2.48 -7.11 1.71
N ILE A 168 -3.35 -6.19 1.31
CA ILE A 168 -3.22 -5.45 0.04
C ILE A 168 -1.90 -4.67 0.00
N LEU A 169 -1.53 -3.99 1.08
CA LEU A 169 -0.29 -3.20 1.14
C LEU A 169 0.94 -4.08 0.90
N PHE A 170 1.06 -5.23 1.60
CA PHE A 170 2.23 -6.09 1.51
C PHE A 170 2.25 -6.99 0.28
N PHE A 171 1.10 -7.52 -0.15
CA PHE A 171 1.04 -8.50 -1.24
C PHE A 171 0.69 -7.90 -2.60
N THR A 172 0.17 -6.67 -2.65
CA THR A 172 -0.19 -6.01 -3.91
C THR A 172 0.58 -4.72 -4.11
N VAL A 173 0.49 -3.77 -3.18
CA VAL A 173 1.08 -2.43 -3.37
C VAL A 173 2.60 -2.51 -3.37
N LEU A 174 3.22 -3.17 -2.40
CA LEU A 174 4.68 -3.27 -2.31
C LEU A 174 5.31 -3.93 -3.56
N PRO A 175 4.87 -5.12 -4.03
CA PRO A 175 5.39 -5.71 -5.26
C PRO A 175 5.11 -4.84 -6.50
N THR A 176 3.94 -4.22 -6.58
CA THR A 176 3.59 -3.37 -7.73
C THR A 176 4.49 -2.13 -7.81
N VAL A 177 4.69 -1.43 -6.69
CA VAL A 177 5.60 -0.27 -6.64
C VAL A 177 7.03 -0.68 -6.92
N PHE A 178 7.48 -1.84 -6.41
CA PHE A 178 8.79 -2.41 -6.71
C PHE A 178 8.95 -2.67 -8.23
N MET A 179 7.99 -3.33 -8.87
CA MET A 179 8.03 -3.62 -10.32
C MET A 179 8.00 -2.35 -11.16
N ILE A 180 7.16 -1.37 -10.79
CA ILE A 180 7.14 -0.07 -11.46
C ILE A 180 8.50 0.63 -11.32
N SER A 181 9.10 0.62 -10.12
CA SER A 181 10.42 1.22 -9.89
C SER A 181 11.50 0.53 -10.72
N MET A 182 11.42 -0.78 -10.88
CA MET A 182 12.37 -1.57 -11.68
C MET A 182 12.34 -1.19 -13.16
N ALA A 183 11.17 -0.78 -13.69
CA ALA A 183 11.04 -0.31 -15.08
C ALA A 183 11.87 0.96 -15.39
N PHE A 184 12.30 1.70 -14.37
CA PHE A 184 13.18 2.87 -14.50
C PHE A 184 14.66 2.57 -14.35
N THR A 185 15.04 1.29 -14.36
CA THR A 185 16.44 0.82 -14.23
C THR A 185 16.90 0.11 -15.49
N ASN A 186 18.20 -0.17 -15.57
CA ASN A 186 18.78 -1.04 -16.62
C ASN A 186 18.84 -2.51 -16.18
N TYR A 187 17.84 -2.97 -15.44
CA TYR A 187 17.71 -4.38 -15.09
C TYR A 187 17.50 -5.23 -16.36
N ASP A 188 18.43 -6.13 -16.62
CA ASP A 188 18.39 -7.07 -17.76
C ASP A 188 19.11 -8.38 -17.43
N ARG A 189 19.22 -9.28 -18.41
CA ARG A 189 19.94 -10.55 -18.25
C ARG A 189 21.44 -10.38 -17.96
N GLN A 190 22.05 -9.28 -18.38
CA GLN A 190 23.45 -8.98 -18.15
C GLN A 190 23.68 -8.32 -16.79
N HIS A 191 22.66 -7.63 -16.26
CA HIS A 191 22.67 -6.92 -14.98
C HIS A 191 21.60 -7.43 -14.00
N PRO A 192 21.58 -8.73 -13.67
CA PRO A 192 20.51 -9.33 -12.87
C PRO A 192 20.57 -8.95 -11.38
N ILE A 193 21.73 -8.53 -10.88
CA ILE A 193 21.94 -8.24 -9.45
C ILE A 193 22.30 -6.77 -9.25
N ALA A 194 23.21 -6.22 -10.07
CA ALA A 194 23.75 -4.89 -9.92
C ALA A 194 23.35 -4.01 -11.11
N PHE A 195 22.30 -3.24 -10.93
CA PHE A 195 21.76 -2.33 -11.94
C PHE A 195 21.73 -0.88 -11.42
N SER A 196 21.42 0.07 -12.29
CA SER A 196 21.41 1.50 -12.02
C SER A 196 20.12 2.14 -12.49
N TRP A 197 19.78 3.31 -11.97
CA TRP A 197 18.70 4.12 -12.49
C TRP A 197 19.04 4.62 -13.90
N THR A 198 18.12 4.43 -14.84
CA THR A 198 18.21 4.93 -16.22
C THR A 198 17.03 5.84 -16.59
N GLY A 199 16.10 6.04 -15.64
CA GLY A 199 14.93 6.89 -15.87
C GLY A 199 14.04 6.34 -17.00
N PHE A 200 13.68 7.20 -17.95
CA PHE A 200 12.80 6.85 -19.07
C PHE A 200 13.51 6.21 -20.27
N GLN A 201 14.78 5.93 -20.18
CA GLN A 201 15.55 5.41 -21.33
C GLN A 201 15.01 4.05 -21.81
N ALA A 202 14.64 3.15 -20.90
CA ALA A 202 14.01 1.87 -21.25
C ALA A 202 12.70 2.06 -22.02
N PHE A 203 11.88 3.02 -21.62
CA PHE A 203 10.63 3.35 -22.32
C PHE A 203 10.88 3.93 -23.72
N GLY A 204 11.92 4.76 -23.87
CA GLY A 204 12.33 5.27 -25.18
C GLY A 204 12.71 4.13 -26.13
N ASN A 205 13.48 3.14 -25.66
CA ASN A 205 13.87 1.97 -26.46
C ASN A 205 12.66 1.12 -26.88
N VAL A 206 11.64 0.99 -26.03
CA VAL A 206 10.42 0.25 -26.33
C VAL A 206 9.51 1.01 -27.31
N LEU A 207 9.35 2.33 -27.13
CA LEU A 207 8.38 3.12 -27.86
C LEU A 207 8.90 3.63 -29.23
N SER A 208 10.19 3.88 -29.33
CA SER A 208 10.81 4.47 -30.55
C SER A 208 12.08 3.77 -31.02
N GLY A 209 12.57 2.75 -30.29
CA GLY A 209 13.74 1.96 -30.67
C GLY A 209 13.38 0.70 -31.44
N ASP A 210 14.33 -0.25 -31.50
CA ASP A 210 14.21 -1.51 -32.24
C ASP A 210 13.02 -2.39 -31.81
N LEU A 211 12.56 -2.22 -30.58
CA LEU A 211 11.42 -2.98 -30.03
C LEU A 211 10.04 -2.41 -30.45
N ALA A 212 9.97 -1.20 -30.97
CA ALA A 212 8.70 -0.54 -31.33
C ALA A 212 7.94 -1.35 -32.40
N GLY A 213 8.66 -1.91 -33.36
CA GLY A 213 8.09 -2.76 -34.42
C GLY A 213 7.38 -4.01 -33.92
N THR A 214 7.76 -4.52 -32.76
CA THR A 214 7.11 -5.68 -32.12
C THR A 214 6.08 -5.23 -31.05
N PHE A 215 6.42 -4.17 -30.33
CA PHE A 215 5.59 -3.69 -29.20
C PHE A 215 4.19 -3.24 -29.65
N PHE A 216 4.10 -2.37 -30.66
CA PHE A 216 2.80 -1.83 -31.06
C PHE A 216 1.83 -2.86 -31.65
N PRO A 217 2.24 -3.81 -32.51
CA PRO A 217 1.36 -4.89 -32.95
C PRO A 217 0.86 -5.77 -31.80
N VAL A 218 1.74 -6.13 -30.85
CA VAL A 218 1.37 -6.93 -29.67
C VAL A 218 0.42 -6.14 -28.76
N LEU A 219 0.69 -4.86 -28.54
CA LEU A 219 -0.21 -3.99 -27.76
C LEU A 219 -1.59 -3.89 -28.42
N GLY A 220 -1.63 -3.64 -29.74
CA GLY A 220 -2.87 -3.56 -30.51
C GLY A 220 -3.68 -4.86 -30.38
N TRP A 221 -3.05 -6.00 -30.57
CA TRP A 221 -3.67 -7.31 -30.40
C TRP A 221 -4.20 -7.51 -28.98
N THR A 222 -3.40 -7.16 -27.96
CA THR A 222 -3.79 -7.28 -26.55
C THR A 222 -5.04 -6.43 -26.24
N LEU A 223 -5.11 -5.21 -26.76
CA LEU A 223 -6.27 -4.32 -26.58
C LEU A 223 -7.52 -4.88 -27.26
N ILE A 224 -7.40 -5.34 -28.52
CA ILE A 224 -8.51 -5.98 -29.23
C ILE A 224 -9.02 -7.20 -28.46
N TRP A 225 -8.09 -8.05 -28.01
CA TRP A 225 -8.42 -9.24 -27.21
C TRP A 225 -9.09 -8.88 -25.90
N ALA A 226 -8.58 -7.88 -25.17
CA ALA A 226 -9.15 -7.43 -23.89
C ALA A 226 -10.60 -6.95 -24.06
N VAL A 227 -10.85 -6.13 -25.08
CA VAL A 227 -12.22 -5.64 -25.39
C VAL A 227 -13.14 -6.79 -25.81
N ALA A 228 -12.69 -7.63 -26.73
CA ALA A 228 -13.49 -8.75 -27.23
C ALA A 228 -13.81 -9.76 -26.10
N ALA A 229 -12.81 -10.14 -25.30
CA ALA A 229 -12.99 -11.05 -24.18
C ALA A 229 -13.94 -10.47 -23.12
N THR A 230 -13.78 -9.20 -22.77
CA THR A 230 -14.66 -8.55 -21.79
C THR A 230 -16.09 -8.44 -22.31
N ALA A 231 -16.29 -7.99 -23.54
CA ALA A 231 -17.61 -7.84 -24.13
C ALA A 231 -18.33 -9.20 -24.24
N THR A 232 -17.65 -10.24 -24.73
CA THR A 232 -18.23 -11.56 -24.88
C THR A 232 -18.55 -12.19 -23.51
N THR A 233 -17.63 -12.10 -22.56
CA THR A 233 -17.86 -12.63 -21.19
C THR A 233 -19.01 -11.92 -20.52
N PHE A 234 -19.11 -10.60 -20.64
CA PHE A 234 -20.22 -9.83 -20.07
C PHE A 234 -21.55 -10.22 -20.73
N PHE A 235 -21.61 -10.25 -22.06
CA PHE A 235 -22.82 -10.58 -22.80
C PHE A 235 -23.33 -11.99 -22.47
N PHE A 236 -22.47 -13.00 -22.58
CA PHE A 236 -22.85 -14.38 -22.26
C PHE A 236 -23.10 -14.60 -20.78
N GLY A 237 -22.40 -13.88 -19.89
CA GLY A 237 -22.66 -13.90 -18.46
C GLY A 237 -24.05 -13.37 -18.09
N VAL A 238 -24.47 -12.27 -18.70
CA VAL A 238 -25.84 -11.73 -18.55
C VAL A 238 -26.88 -12.67 -19.08
N LEU A 239 -26.70 -13.23 -20.28
CA LEU A 239 -27.61 -14.21 -20.86
C LEU A 239 -27.75 -15.43 -19.95
N LEU A 240 -26.65 -15.97 -19.45
CA LEU A 240 -26.65 -17.12 -18.54
C LEU A 240 -27.38 -16.81 -17.23
N ALA A 241 -27.12 -15.62 -16.65
CA ALA A 241 -27.81 -15.18 -15.44
C ALA A 241 -29.33 -15.09 -15.65
N MET A 242 -29.76 -14.53 -16.77
CA MET A 242 -31.18 -14.44 -17.15
C MET A 242 -31.81 -15.82 -17.35
N LEU A 243 -31.09 -16.76 -18.00
CA LEU A 243 -31.53 -18.13 -18.17
C LEU A 243 -31.74 -18.82 -16.82
N ILE A 244 -30.77 -18.79 -15.94
CA ILE A 244 -30.85 -19.42 -14.61
C ILE A 244 -32.00 -18.81 -13.78
N GLU A 245 -32.24 -17.50 -13.90
CA GLU A 245 -33.32 -16.82 -13.15
C GLU A 245 -34.71 -17.04 -13.75
N SER A 246 -34.82 -17.60 -14.96
CA SER A 246 -36.10 -17.81 -15.62
C SER A 246 -37.04 -18.71 -14.80
N LYS A 247 -38.37 -18.51 -14.99
CA LYS A 247 -39.42 -19.23 -14.22
C LYS A 247 -39.46 -20.74 -14.46
N GLY A 248 -38.90 -21.20 -15.58
CA GLY A 248 -38.92 -22.65 -15.96
C GLY A 248 -37.80 -23.48 -15.33
N ILE A 249 -36.78 -22.87 -14.78
CA ILE A 249 -35.61 -23.59 -14.26
C ILE A 249 -35.84 -24.00 -12.81
N LYS A 250 -35.75 -25.32 -12.56
CA LYS A 250 -35.73 -25.90 -11.21
C LYS A 250 -34.29 -25.91 -10.66
N TYR A 251 -34.17 -25.92 -9.33
CA TYR A 251 -32.86 -25.99 -8.63
C TYR A 251 -31.87 -24.85 -8.98
N LYS A 252 -32.34 -23.63 -9.05
CA LYS A 252 -31.51 -22.43 -9.36
C LYS A 252 -30.24 -22.32 -8.50
N ALA A 253 -30.33 -22.67 -7.22
CA ALA A 253 -29.19 -22.67 -6.30
C ALA A 253 -28.10 -23.65 -6.75
N PHE A 254 -28.46 -24.85 -7.20
CA PHE A 254 -27.50 -25.81 -7.71
C PHE A 254 -26.75 -25.27 -8.93
N TRP A 255 -27.46 -24.72 -9.93
CA TRP A 255 -26.84 -24.16 -11.11
C TRP A 255 -25.90 -22.99 -10.77
N ARG A 256 -26.30 -22.07 -9.88
CA ARG A 256 -25.43 -21.00 -9.40
C ARG A 256 -24.16 -21.55 -8.76
N THR A 257 -24.26 -22.58 -7.93
CA THR A 257 -23.11 -23.21 -7.29
C THR A 257 -22.17 -23.83 -8.32
N VAL A 258 -22.69 -24.54 -9.32
CA VAL A 258 -21.87 -25.14 -10.40
C VAL A 258 -21.04 -24.08 -11.12
N PHE A 259 -21.64 -22.94 -11.48
CA PHE A 259 -20.91 -21.87 -12.16
C PHE A 259 -19.93 -21.13 -11.25
N VAL A 260 -20.21 -21.02 -9.95
CA VAL A 260 -19.29 -20.43 -8.97
C VAL A 260 -18.07 -21.33 -8.71
N ILE A 261 -18.24 -22.66 -8.74
CA ILE A 261 -17.13 -23.62 -8.56
C ILE A 261 -16.05 -23.42 -9.64
N ILE A 262 -16.40 -23.01 -10.85
CA ILE A 262 -15.44 -22.74 -11.94
C ILE A 262 -14.44 -21.65 -11.53
N TRP A 263 -14.84 -20.72 -10.69
CA TRP A 263 -13.95 -19.67 -10.13
C TRP A 263 -12.88 -20.23 -9.18
N ALA A 264 -13.09 -21.41 -8.62
CA ALA A 264 -12.11 -22.07 -7.75
C ALA A 264 -10.93 -22.68 -8.53
N VAL A 265 -11.08 -22.85 -9.84
CA VAL A 265 -10.01 -23.36 -10.70
C VAL A 265 -9.14 -22.19 -11.16
N PRO A 266 -7.82 -22.17 -10.83
CA PRO A 266 -6.92 -21.12 -11.31
C PRO A 266 -6.92 -21.07 -12.83
N GLN A 267 -7.21 -19.89 -13.39
CA GLN A 267 -7.38 -19.68 -14.82
C GLN A 267 -6.16 -20.13 -15.64
N PHE A 268 -4.93 -19.91 -15.10
CA PHE A 268 -3.72 -20.31 -15.79
C PHE A 268 -3.58 -21.84 -15.93
N VAL A 269 -4.08 -22.62 -14.97
CA VAL A 269 -4.09 -24.09 -15.04
C VAL A 269 -4.98 -24.56 -16.19
N SER A 270 -6.17 -23.97 -16.31
CA SER A 270 -7.08 -24.26 -17.42
C SER A 270 -6.47 -23.91 -18.77
N LEU A 271 -5.77 -22.77 -18.87
CA LEU A 271 -5.08 -22.35 -20.10
C LEU A 271 -3.90 -23.26 -20.45
N LEU A 272 -3.12 -23.72 -19.46
CA LEU A 272 -2.02 -24.66 -19.67
C LEU A 272 -2.54 -26.03 -20.14
N MET A 273 -3.61 -26.53 -19.53
CA MET A 273 -4.25 -27.76 -19.98
C MET A 273 -4.74 -27.65 -21.41
N MET A 274 -5.42 -26.55 -21.76
CA MET A 274 -5.87 -26.31 -23.14
C MET A 274 -4.70 -26.19 -24.11
N ALA A 275 -3.64 -25.51 -23.74
CA ALA A 275 -2.42 -25.41 -24.56
C ALA A 275 -1.85 -26.81 -24.84
N GLN A 276 -1.74 -27.67 -23.83
CA GLN A 276 -1.29 -29.07 -24.00
C GLN A 276 -2.21 -29.90 -24.86
N PHE A 277 -3.53 -29.72 -24.72
CA PHE A 277 -4.51 -30.42 -25.59
C PHE A 277 -4.45 -30.02 -27.05
N LEU A 278 -4.09 -28.74 -27.31
CA LEU A 278 -4.01 -28.18 -28.65
C LEU A 278 -2.61 -28.27 -29.25
N ASP A 279 -1.61 -28.69 -28.46
CA ASP A 279 -0.25 -28.88 -28.92
C ASP A 279 -0.15 -30.15 -29.71
N TYR A 280 0.00 -30.03 -31.05
CA TYR A 280 0.09 -31.14 -31.99
C TYR A 280 1.39 -31.97 -31.83
N GLN A 281 2.33 -31.53 -31.01
CA GLN A 281 3.64 -32.17 -30.79
C GLN A 281 3.71 -32.95 -29.47
N GLY A 282 2.60 -33.12 -28.76
CA GLY A 282 2.51 -33.91 -27.53
C GLY A 282 2.70 -35.39 -27.69
#